data_1b342ae181ee11e8a08574e4ae83e887
#
_entry.id   1b342ae181ee11e8a08574e4ae83e887
#
_cell.length_a   1.000
_cell.length_b   1.000
_cell.length_c   1.000
_cell.angle_alpha   90.00
_cell.angle_beta   90.00
_cell.angle_gamma   90.00
#
_symmetry.space_group_name_H-M   'P 1'
#
loop_
_entity.id
_entity.type
_entity.pdbx_description
1 polymer ?
#
loop_
_entity_poly.entity_id
_entity_poly.type
_entity_poly.pdbx_seq_one_letter_code
_entity_poly.pdbx_strand_id
1 'polypeptide(L)'
;AFLQKYAITGREREIILTEQSILPMVVNGRALRLPVASFFQTNTAVAAGLYRQAATWVDPAAPNLIWDLYCGIGGFAAHVAAPGREVTGVEVSAEAIATARTTAPQVRFVAGDATAYPRRHPSPDLVIVNPPRRGLGRELGAWVELGAARTVVYSSCQRGSLAEDLRQMPSWRVVQARVFDMFPQTHHVEVMALLTRQD
;
A
#
# COMPACT_ATOMS: atom_id res chain seq x y z
N ALA A 1 -18.21 -1.28 9.60
CA ALA A 1 -19.44 -1.87 10.15
C ALA A 1 -19.34 -3.40 10.39
N PHE A 2 -18.64 -4.14 9.54
CA PHE A 2 -18.55 -5.61 9.68
C PHE A 2 -17.62 -6.04 10.82
N LEU A 3 -16.51 -5.34 11.02
CA LEU A 3 -15.56 -5.62 12.10
C LEU A 3 -16.14 -5.36 13.50
N GLN A 4 -17.09 -4.43 13.62
CA GLN A 4 -17.79 -4.16 14.89
C GLN A 4 -18.63 -5.34 15.42
N LYS A 5 -18.91 -6.35 14.60
CA LYS A 5 -19.59 -7.57 15.06
C LYS A 5 -18.68 -8.50 15.86
N TYR A 6 -17.37 -8.38 15.74
CA TYR A 6 -16.39 -9.30 16.30
C TYR A 6 -15.55 -8.69 17.43
N ALA A 7 -15.52 -7.37 17.54
CA ALA A 7 -14.80 -6.70 18.59
C ALA A 7 -15.39 -5.34 18.94
N ILE A 8 -15.17 -4.90 20.17
CA ILE A 8 -15.38 -3.52 20.62
C ILE A 8 -13.99 -2.90 20.73
N THR A 9 -13.74 -1.87 19.91
CA THR A 9 -12.49 -1.12 19.98
C THR A 9 -12.72 0.17 20.76
N GLY A 10 -11.93 0.40 21.79
CA GLY A 10 -11.91 1.64 22.56
C GLY A 10 -10.56 2.32 22.48
N ARG A 11 -10.44 3.53 23.04
CA ARG A 11 -9.18 4.30 23.05
C ARG A 11 -8.03 3.59 23.78
N GLU A 12 -8.33 2.66 24.69
CA GLU A 12 -7.33 2.05 25.57
C GLU A 12 -7.21 0.53 25.43
N ARG A 13 -8.22 -0.15 24.85
CA ARG A 13 -8.16 -1.61 24.74
C ARG A 13 -9.20 -2.15 23.75
N GLU A 14 -8.80 -3.17 23.02
CA GLU A 14 -9.65 -4.00 22.17
C GLU A 14 -10.25 -5.14 23.01
N ILE A 15 -11.56 -5.38 22.85
CA ILE A 15 -12.26 -6.51 23.47
C ILE A 15 -12.80 -7.37 22.35
N ILE A 16 -12.27 -8.58 22.21
CA ILE A 16 -12.74 -9.57 21.24
C ILE A 16 -13.92 -10.30 21.82
N LEU A 17 -15.06 -10.27 21.12
CA LEU A 17 -16.34 -10.86 21.56
C LEU A 17 -16.60 -12.25 20.99
N THR A 18 -15.73 -12.76 20.13
CA THR A 18 -15.86 -14.06 19.47
C THR A 18 -14.55 -14.83 19.53
N GLU A 19 -14.58 -16.15 19.32
CA GLU A 19 -13.36 -16.95 19.20
C GLU A 19 -12.49 -16.54 18.00
N GLN A 20 -13.12 -15.93 16.98
CA GLN A 20 -12.42 -15.45 15.78
C GLN A 20 -12.02 -13.98 15.94
N SER A 21 -10.74 -13.75 16.09
CA SER A 21 -10.13 -12.40 16.14
C SER A 21 -9.65 -11.90 14.77
N ILE A 22 -9.71 -12.72 13.73
CA ILE A 22 -9.22 -12.43 12.39
C ILE A 22 -10.33 -12.71 11.38
N LEU A 23 -10.62 -11.73 10.50
CA LEU A 23 -11.54 -11.90 9.39
C LEU A 23 -10.81 -12.45 8.16
N PRO A 24 -11.11 -13.68 7.71
CA PRO A 24 -10.57 -14.16 6.46
C PRO A 24 -11.28 -13.51 5.27
N MET A 25 -10.52 -13.08 4.27
CA MET A 25 -11.02 -12.53 3.02
C MET A 25 -10.25 -13.13 1.85
N VAL A 26 -10.92 -13.28 0.70
CA VAL A 26 -10.25 -13.70 -0.53
C VAL A 26 -10.28 -12.56 -1.54
N VAL A 27 -9.09 -12.15 -2.01
CA VAL A 27 -8.93 -11.10 -3.00
C VAL A 27 -8.04 -11.62 -4.13
N ASN A 28 -8.58 -11.69 -5.34
CA ASN A 28 -7.88 -12.25 -6.51
C ASN A 28 -7.30 -13.66 -6.26
N GLY A 29 -8.05 -14.52 -5.57
CA GLY A 29 -7.62 -15.87 -5.22
C GLY A 29 -6.60 -15.97 -4.09
N ARG A 30 -6.19 -14.85 -3.48
CA ARG A 30 -5.27 -14.81 -2.34
C ARG A 30 -6.06 -14.66 -1.03
N ALA A 31 -5.78 -15.52 -0.07
CA ALA A 31 -6.37 -15.44 1.26
C ALA A 31 -5.66 -14.32 2.04
N LEU A 32 -6.39 -13.25 2.35
CA LEU A 32 -5.96 -12.18 3.25
C LEU A 32 -6.58 -12.42 4.63
N ARG A 33 -5.84 -12.11 5.67
CA ARG A 33 -6.29 -12.21 7.05
C ARG A 33 -6.30 -10.81 7.66
N LEU A 34 -7.47 -10.35 8.13
CA LEU A 34 -7.65 -9.02 8.68
C LEU A 34 -7.76 -9.08 10.20
N PRO A 35 -6.75 -8.63 10.95
CA PRO A 35 -6.90 -8.28 12.35
C PRO A 35 -7.88 -7.11 12.53
N VAL A 36 -8.54 -7.03 13.68
CA VAL A 36 -9.57 -6.03 13.96
C VAL A 36 -9.06 -4.60 13.83
N ALA A 37 -7.84 -4.33 14.30
CA ALA A 37 -7.22 -3.01 14.27
C ALA A 37 -6.49 -2.69 12.95
N SER A 38 -6.45 -3.63 11.98
CA SER A 38 -5.76 -3.40 10.72
C SER A 38 -6.63 -2.66 9.71
N PHE A 39 -6.02 -1.72 9.00
CA PHE A 39 -6.67 -1.09 7.86
C PHE A 39 -6.77 -2.06 6.68
N PHE A 40 -7.94 -2.12 6.07
CA PHE A 40 -8.16 -2.75 4.78
C PHE A 40 -9.12 -1.93 3.94
N GLN A 41 -8.99 -2.02 2.62
CA GLN A 41 -9.89 -1.38 1.67
C GLN A 41 -11.33 -1.89 1.85
N THR A 42 -12.26 -0.99 2.12
CA THR A 42 -13.63 -1.33 2.55
C THR A 42 -14.46 -2.03 1.48
N ASN A 43 -14.14 -1.83 0.19
CA ASN A 43 -14.79 -2.47 -0.95
C ASN A 43 -13.86 -3.52 -1.56
N THR A 44 -14.08 -4.78 -1.21
CA THR A 44 -13.23 -5.91 -1.63
C THR A 44 -13.14 -6.08 -3.14
N ALA A 45 -14.24 -5.88 -3.87
CA ALA A 45 -14.26 -6.01 -5.33
C ALA A 45 -13.44 -4.91 -6.01
N VAL A 46 -13.56 -3.67 -5.51
CA VAL A 46 -12.76 -2.53 -5.99
C VAL A 46 -11.29 -2.69 -5.60
N ALA A 47 -11.00 -3.16 -4.37
CA ALA A 47 -9.65 -3.47 -3.93
C ALA A 47 -8.98 -4.53 -4.81
N ALA A 48 -9.73 -5.56 -5.21
CA ALA A 48 -9.25 -6.56 -6.15
C ALA A 48 -8.85 -5.94 -7.50
N GLY A 49 -9.65 -5.00 -8.01
CA GLY A 49 -9.33 -4.21 -9.21
C GLY A 49 -8.10 -3.32 -9.04
N LEU A 50 -7.98 -2.66 -7.88
CA LEU A 50 -6.84 -1.81 -7.53
C LEU A 50 -5.52 -2.60 -7.56
N TYR A 51 -5.47 -3.74 -6.89
CA TYR A 51 -4.26 -4.57 -6.85
C TYR A 51 -3.90 -5.18 -8.21
N ARG A 52 -4.89 -5.63 -9.00
CA ARG A 52 -4.64 -6.10 -10.38
C ARG A 52 -4.07 -4.99 -11.25
N GLN A 53 -4.60 -3.77 -11.13
CA GLN A 53 -4.09 -2.64 -11.89
C GLN A 53 -2.65 -2.30 -11.53
N ALA A 54 -2.29 -2.35 -10.24
CA ALA A 54 -0.90 -2.16 -9.81
C ALA A 54 0.02 -3.21 -10.44
N ALA A 55 -0.35 -4.49 -10.40
CA ALA A 55 0.42 -5.55 -11.04
C ALA A 55 0.58 -5.31 -12.56
N THR A 56 -0.51 -4.93 -13.24
CA THR A 56 -0.49 -4.59 -14.68
C THR A 56 0.50 -3.46 -15.01
N TRP A 57 0.68 -2.48 -14.11
CA TRP A 57 1.62 -1.39 -14.31
C TRP A 57 3.06 -1.74 -13.93
N VAL A 58 3.22 -2.64 -12.97
CA VAL A 58 4.53 -3.11 -12.51
C VAL A 58 5.18 -4.08 -13.49
N ASP A 59 4.39 -4.97 -14.10
CA ASP A 59 4.91 -6.03 -14.97
C ASP A 59 5.72 -5.53 -16.18
N PRO A 60 5.29 -4.52 -16.95
CA PRO A 60 6.07 -4.01 -18.07
C PRO A 60 7.38 -3.31 -17.66
N ALA A 61 7.44 -2.75 -16.45
CA ALA A 61 8.65 -2.10 -15.92
C ALA A 61 9.72 -3.13 -15.51
N ALA A 62 9.34 -4.43 -15.36
CA ALA A 62 10.19 -5.54 -15.00
C ALA A 62 11.20 -5.23 -13.88
N PRO A 63 10.79 -4.61 -12.76
CA PRO A 63 11.70 -4.23 -11.69
C PRO A 63 12.24 -5.47 -10.97
N ASN A 64 13.52 -5.43 -10.57
CA ASN A 64 14.12 -6.46 -9.74
C ASN A 64 13.83 -6.24 -8.25
N LEU A 65 13.90 -4.99 -7.80
CA LEU A 65 13.68 -4.59 -6.41
C LEU A 65 12.50 -3.63 -6.30
N ILE A 66 11.48 -4.04 -5.54
CA ILE A 66 10.27 -3.26 -5.29
C ILE A 66 10.12 -3.01 -3.80
N TRP A 67 9.76 -1.77 -3.44
CA TRP A 67 9.29 -1.46 -2.10
C TRP A 67 7.82 -1.08 -2.11
N ASP A 68 7.05 -1.66 -1.18
CA ASP A 68 5.66 -1.30 -0.87
C ASP A 68 5.68 -0.58 0.50
N LEU A 69 5.68 0.74 0.45
CA LEU A 69 5.72 1.59 1.65
C LEU A 69 4.29 1.91 2.11
N TYR A 70 4.05 1.79 3.42
CA TYR A 70 2.71 1.76 4.02
C TYR A 70 1.92 0.52 3.57
N CYS A 71 2.57 -0.63 3.57
CA CYS A 71 2.01 -1.84 2.95
C CYS A 71 0.80 -2.44 3.69
N GLY A 72 0.52 -2.04 4.92
CA GLY A 72 -0.53 -2.62 5.75
C GLY A 72 -0.36 -4.13 5.86
N ILE A 73 -1.41 -4.88 5.53
CA ILE A 73 -1.40 -6.36 5.50
C ILE A 73 -0.80 -6.94 4.21
N GLY A 74 -0.11 -6.12 3.41
CA GLY A 74 0.64 -6.57 2.24
C GLY A 74 -0.18 -6.75 0.96
N GLY A 75 -1.28 -6.03 0.80
CA GLY A 75 -2.16 -6.19 -0.36
C GLY A 75 -1.45 -5.94 -1.70
N PHE A 76 -0.77 -4.82 -1.86
CA PHE A 76 0.01 -4.53 -3.07
C PHE A 76 1.20 -5.49 -3.20
N ALA A 77 2.03 -5.60 -2.17
CA ALA A 77 3.21 -6.44 -2.18
C ALA A 77 2.91 -7.88 -2.61
N ALA A 78 1.83 -8.48 -2.09
CA ALA A 78 1.40 -9.82 -2.44
C ALA A 78 1.02 -9.96 -3.92
N HIS A 79 0.44 -8.92 -4.53
CA HIS A 79 -0.04 -8.97 -5.91
C HIS A 79 1.05 -8.66 -6.96
N VAL A 80 2.10 -7.92 -6.57
CA VAL A 80 3.23 -7.62 -7.47
C VAL A 80 4.39 -8.61 -7.34
N ALA A 81 4.35 -9.48 -6.31
CA ALA A 81 5.35 -10.53 -6.13
C ALA A 81 5.30 -11.54 -7.28
N ALA A 82 6.46 -11.77 -7.91
CA ALA A 82 6.65 -12.71 -9.00
C ALA A 82 8.05 -13.34 -8.91
N PRO A 83 8.30 -14.49 -9.56
CA PRO A 83 9.64 -15.06 -9.64
C PRO A 83 10.66 -14.04 -10.17
N GLY A 84 11.82 -13.97 -9.55
CA GLY A 84 12.90 -13.03 -9.92
C GLY A 84 12.72 -11.60 -9.39
N ARG A 85 11.68 -11.30 -8.62
CA ARG A 85 11.45 -10.00 -7.97
C ARG A 85 11.69 -10.08 -6.47
N GLU A 86 12.48 -9.18 -5.95
CA GLU A 86 12.60 -8.93 -4.52
C GLU A 86 11.58 -7.85 -4.11
N VAL A 87 10.58 -8.25 -3.34
CA VAL A 87 9.56 -7.32 -2.84
C VAL A 87 9.71 -7.15 -1.34
N THR A 88 9.82 -5.91 -0.89
CA THR A 88 9.83 -5.56 0.54
C THR A 88 8.64 -4.67 0.88
N GLY A 89 7.78 -5.13 1.79
CA GLY A 89 6.69 -4.35 2.37
C GLY A 89 7.12 -3.74 3.70
N VAL A 90 6.86 -2.45 3.90
CA VAL A 90 7.19 -1.71 5.14
C VAL A 90 5.92 -1.10 5.73
N GLU A 91 5.66 -1.40 7.01
CA GLU A 91 4.49 -0.94 7.75
C GLU A 91 4.86 -0.78 9.23
N VAL A 92 4.33 0.27 9.85
CA VAL A 92 4.63 0.55 11.27
C VAL A 92 3.92 -0.44 12.22
N SER A 93 2.76 -0.97 11.83
CA SER A 93 2.01 -1.95 12.62
C SER A 93 2.67 -3.33 12.58
N ALA A 94 3.24 -3.76 13.70
CA ALA A 94 3.81 -5.10 13.82
C ALA A 94 2.76 -6.21 13.64
N GLU A 95 1.51 -5.96 14.03
CA GLU A 95 0.39 -6.88 13.85
C GLU A 95 0.01 -7.05 12.37
N ALA A 96 -0.06 -5.93 11.61
CA ALA A 96 -0.28 -5.97 10.18
C ALA A 96 0.85 -6.73 9.47
N ILE A 97 2.10 -6.51 9.86
CA ILE A 97 3.27 -7.23 9.32
C ILE A 97 3.22 -8.73 9.64
N ALA A 98 2.85 -9.12 10.87
CA ALA A 98 2.70 -10.52 11.23
C ALA A 98 1.66 -11.20 10.31
N THR A 99 0.57 -10.51 10.04
CA THR A 99 -0.48 -10.96 9.10
C THR A 99 0.03 -11.03 7.67
N ALA A 100 0.71 -9.98 7.19
CA ALA A 100 1.25 -9.92 5.83
C ALA A 100 2.20 -11.10 5.52
N ARG A 101 3.03 -11.49 6.49
CA ARG A 101 3.93 -12.64 6.37
C ARG A 101 3.19 -13.97 6.16
N THR A 102 2.01 -14.13 6.72
CA THR A 102 1.19 -15.34 6.50
C THR A 102 0.50 -15.32 5.13
N THR A 103 0.17 -14.14 4.62
CA THR A 103 -0.51 -13.94 3.34
C THR A 103 0.42 -14.14 2.15
N ALA A 104 1.65 -13.62 2.24
CA ALA A 104 2.63 -13.65 1.16
C ALA A 104 4.04 -13.99 1.71
N PRO A 105 4.30 -15.27 2.05
CA PRO A 105 5.57 -15.68 2.67
C PRO A 105 6.80 -15.47 1.77
N GLN A 106 6.61 -15.31 0.46
CA GLN A 106 7.65 -14.99 -0.50
C GLN A 106 8.08 -13.51 -0.49
N VAL A 107 7.35 -12.65 0.22
CA VAL A 107 7.64 -11.20 0.34
C VAL A 107 8.36 -10.95 1.66
N ARG A 108 9.36 -10.08 1.63
CA ARG A 108 10.03 -9.60 2.84
C ARG A 108 9.17 -8.52 3.49
N PHE A 109 8.67 -8.74 4.70
CA PHE A 109 7.90 -7.74 5.45
C PHE A 109 8.67 -7.25 6.67
N VAL A 110 8.74 -5.92 6.82
CA VAL A 110 9.49 -5.20 7.85
C VAL A 110 8.54 -4.31 8.66
N ALA A 111 8.49 -4.53 9.97
CA ALA A 111 7.84 -3.60 10.88
C ALA A 111 8.75 -2.38 11.07
N GLY A 112 8.31 -1.21 10.62
CA GLY A 112 9.11 0.00 10.66
C GLY A 112 8.42 1.22 10.05
N ASP A 113 9.02 2.37 10.25
CA ASP A 113 8.56 3.62 9.68
C ASP A 113 8.92 3.70 8.19
N ALA A 114 7.91 3.83 7.34
CA ALA A 114 8.05 3.98 5.88
C ALA A 114 8.88 5.21 5.48
N THR A 115 8.96 6.24 6.32
CA THR A 115 9.78 7.44 6.08
C THR A 115 11.24 7.22 6.45
N ALA A 116 11.50 6.44 7.50
CA ALA A 116 12.85 6.17 7.98
C ALA A 116 13.55 5.02 7.25
N TYR A 117 12.79 4.04 6.79
CA TYR A 117 13.30 2.84 6.11
C TYR A 117 14.19 3.17 4.90
N PRO A 118 13.78 4.07 3.99
CA PRO A 118 14.52 4.41 2.78
C PRO A 118 15.95 4.94 3.02
N ARG A 119 16.18 5.56 4.15
CA ARG A 119 17.50 6.15 4.49
C ARG A 119 18.60 5.13 4.79
N ARG A 120 18.22 3.89 5.04
CA ARG A 120 19.12 2.84 5.55
C ARG A 120 19.30 1.69 4.57
N HIS A 121 18.65 1.79 3.40
CA HIS A 121 18.63 0.70 2.44
C HIS A 121 18.90 1.22 1.02
N PRO A 122 19.46 0.41 0.12
CA PRO A 122 19.64 0.76 -1.28
C PRO A 122 18.31 1.12 -1.93
N SER A 123 18.31 2.12 -2.82
CA SER A 123 17.12 2.54 -3.54
C SER A 123 16.56 1.40 -4.42
N PRO A 124 15.25 1.15 -4.42
CA PRO A 124 14.62 0.15 -5.28
C PRO A 124 14.50 0.66 -6.73
N ASP A 125 14.18 -0.24 -7.65
CA ASP A 125 13.83 0.12 -9.03
C ASP A 125 12.44 0.77 -9.08
N LEU A 126 11.51 0.28 -8.24
CA LEU A 126 10.13 0.71 -8.19
C LEU A 126 9.64 0.85 -6.74
N VAL A 127 8.90 1.92 -6.49
CA VAL A 127 8.24 2.17 -5.22
C VAL A 127 6.73 2.14 -5.39
N ILE A 128 6.03 1.40 -4.54
CA ILE A 128 4.60 1.49 -4.36
C ILE A 128 4.36 2.26 -3.06
N VAL A 129 3.47 3.23 -3.10
CA VAL A 129 3.07 3.98 -1.91
C VAL A 129 1.56 4.08 -1.80
N ASN A 130 1.03 3.77 -0.64
CA ASN A 130 -0.37 4.01 -0.28
C ASN A 130 -0.41 4.74 1.08
N PRO A 131 0.00 6.01 1.12
CA PRO A 131 0.19 6.74 2.37
C PRO A 131 -1.15 7.08 3.03
N PRO A 132 -1.14 7.44 4.33
CA PRO A 132 -2.31 7.99 4.99
C PRO A 132 -2.77 9.30 4.32
N ARG A 133 -3.95 9.81 4.69
CA ARG A 133 -4.60 11.00 4.09
C ARG A 133 -3.71 12.25 3.99
N ARG A 134 -2.69 12.37 4.82
CA ARG A 134 -1.72 13.47 4.79
C ARG A 134 -0.73 13.42 3.61
N GLY A 135 -0.69 12.32 2.84
CA GLY A 135 0.28 12.11 1.77
C GLY A 135 1.62 11.59 2.29
N LEU A 136 2.66 11.68 1.44
CA LEU A 136 4.04 11.28 1.74
C LEU A 136 4.69 12.19 2.78
N GLY A 137 4.33 13.48 2.75
CA GLY A 137 5.01 14.51 3.50
C GLY A 137 6.39 14.86 2.91
N ARG A 138 6.98 15.94 3.41
CA ARG A 138 8.21 16.53 2.84
C ARG A 138 9.39 15.57 2.80
N GLU A 139 9.54 14.76 3.83
CA GLU A 139 10.72 13.92 4.00
C GLU A 139 10.74 12.74 3.02
N LEU A 140 9.64 11.97 2.96
CA LEU A 140 9.52 10.85 2.03
C LEU A 140 9.38 11.34 0.58
N GLY A 141 8.65 12.45 0.35
CA GLY A 141 8.56 13.08 -0.96
C GLY A 141 9.93 13.50 -1.50
N ALA A 142 10.76 14.14 -0.67
CA ALA A 142 12.13 14.50 -1.06
C ALA A 142 13.01 13.26 -1.31
N TRP A 143 12.84 12.19 -0.55
CA TRP A 143 13.57 10.95 -0.81
C TRP A 143 13.13 10.33 -2.15
N VAL A 144 11.84 10.30 -2.47
CA VAL A 144 11.34 9.83 -3.77
C VAL A 144 11.88 10.70 -4.90
N GLU A 145 11.87 12.03 -4.73
CA GLU A 145 12.37 12.98 -5.73
C GLU A 145 13.85 12.77 -6.01
N LEU A 146 14.69 12.60 -5.01
CA LEU A 146 16.14 12.51 -5.14
C LEU A 146 16.66 11.07 -5.31
N GLY A 147 15.81 10.07 -5.05
CA GLY A 147 16.20 8.65 -5.09
C GLY A 147 16.44 8.13 -6.51
N ALA A 148 16.94 6.89 -6.60
CA ALA A 148 17.28 6.27 -7.89
C ALA A 148 16.11 5.45 -8.49
N ALA A 149 14.96 5.36 -7.83
CA ALA A 149 13.80 4.69 -8.38
C ALA A 149 13.38 5.32 -9.73
N ARG A 150 12.95 4.49 -10.66
CA ARG A 150 12.52 4.95 -12.00
C ARG A 150 11.01 4.96 -12.15
N THR A 151 10.30 4.24 -11.28
CA THR A 151 8.85 4.10 -11.35
C THR A 151 8.25 4.22 -9.95
N VAL A 152 7.13 4.93 -9.84
CA VAL A 152 6.32 4.99 -8.63
C VAL A 152 4.87 4.65 -8.97
N VAL A 153 4.29 3.73 -8.22
CA VAL A 153 2.84 3.49 -8.18
C VAL A 153 2.31 4.16 -6.92
N TYR A 154 1.59 5.25 -7.09
CA TYR A 154 1.03 6.04 -5.98
C TYR A 154 -0.47 5.81 -5.90
N SER A 155 -0.96 5.20 -4.81
CA SER A 155 -2.38 5.10 -4.49
C SER A 155 -2.74 6.07 -3.37
N SER A 156 -3.86 6.79 -3.49
CA SER A 156 -4.29 7.80 -2.51
C SER A 156 -5.81 7.92 -2.44
N CYS A 157 -6.35 7.91 -1.24
CA CYS A 157 -7.74 8.26 -0.97
C CYS A 157 -7.97 9.79 -0.82
N GLN A 158 -6.90 10.60 -0.92
CA GLN A 158 -6.98 12.06 -0.75
C GLN A 158 -6.31 12.79 -1.92
N ARG A 159 -7.12 13.32 -2.83
CA ARG A 159 -6.65 13.99 -4.06
C ARG A 159 -5.80 15.23 -3.78
N GLY A 160 -6.12 15.97 -2.71
CA GLY A 160 -5.37 17.19 -2.35
C GLY A 160 -3.94 16.90 -1.95
N SER A 161 -3.72 15.90 -1.09
CA SER A 161 -2.37 15.51 -0.68
C SER A 161 -1.58 14.87 -1.83
N LEU A 162 -2.22 14.06 -2.67
CA LEU A 162 -1.58 13.55 -3.89
C LEU A 162 -1.09 14.69 -4.79
N ALA A 163 -1.94 15.70 -5.05
CA ALA A 163 -1.55 16.83 -5.87
C ALA A 163 -0.43 17.66 -5.25
N GLU A 164 -0.41 17.79 -3.91
CA GLU A 164 0.67 18.48 -3.20
C GLU A 164 1.98 17.72 -3.27
N ASP A 165 1.95 16.41 -3.06
CA ASP A 165 3.15 15.57 -3.18
C ASP A 165 3.72 15.61 -4.61
N LEU A 166 2.87 15.56 -5.64
CA LEU A 166 3.31 15.66 -7.04
C LEU A 166 3.98 17.01 -7.35
N ARG A 167 3.52 18.12 -6.75
CA ARG A 167 4.19 19.42 -6.89
C ARG A 167 5.58 19.45 -6.27
N GLN A 168 5.81 18.64 -5.24
CA GLN A 168 7.12 18.48 -4.58
C GLN A 168 8.04 17.47 -5.28
N MET A 169 7.55 16.80 -6.31
CA MET A 169 8.29 15.80 -7.11
C MET A 169 8.35 16.20 -8.59
N PRO A 170 8.99 17.34 -8.94
CA PRO A 170 9.01 17.88 -10.31
C PRO A 170 9.74 16.98 -11.33
N SER A 171 10.64 16.10 -10.90
CA SER A 171 11.30 15.11 -11.77
C SER A 171 10.38 13.95 -12.17
N TRP A 172 9.15 13.92 -11.69
CA TRP A 172 8.23 12.83 -11.96
C TRP A 172 7.06 13.28 -12.83
N ARG A 173 6.69 12.44 -13.80
CA ARG A 173 5.54 12.64 -14.67
C ARG A 173 4.50 11.55 -14.42
N VAL A 174 3.24 11.95 -14.29
CA VAL A 174 2.11 11.02 -14.30
C VAL A 174 1.92 10.53 -15.73
N VAL A 175 2.16 9.25 -15.98
CA VAL A 175 1.98 8.63 -17.30
C VAL A 175 0.63 7.95 -17.43
N GLN A 176 0.08 7.47 -16.32
CA GLN A 176 -1.27 6.92 -16.25
C GLN A 176 -1.90 7.26 -14.89
N ALA A 177 -3.22 7.44 -14.89
CA ALA A 177 -3.98 7.56 -13.65
C ALA A 177 -5.30 6.81 -13.78
N ARG A 178 -5.78 6.24 -12.68
CA ARG A 178 -7.07 5.56 -12.60
C ARG A 178 -7.76 5.89 -11.30
N VAL A 179 -9.07 6.12 -11.40
CA VAL A 179 -9.95 6.34 -10.25
C VAL A 179 -10.70 5.06 -9.94
N PHE A 180 -10.81 4.75 -8.65
CA PHE A 180 -11.53 3.61 -8.12
C PHE A 180 -12.61 4.09 -7.15
N ASP A 181 -13.86 3.70 -7.40
CA ASP A 181 -14.98 4.01 -6.51
C ASP A 181 -14.96 3.08 -5.29
N MET A 182 -13.96 3.32 -4.42
CA MET A 182 -13.72 2.55 -3.21
C MET A 182 -14.78 2.81 -2.14
N PHE A 183 -15.41 3.99 -2.17
CA PHE A 183 -16.34 4.47 -1.17
C PHE A 183 -17.65 4.93 -1.83
N PRO A 184 -18.46 3.98 -2.40
CA PRO A 184 -19.67 4.33 -3.12
C PRO A 184 -20.61 5.21 -2.29
N GLN A 185 -21.30 6.15 -2.94
CA GLN A 185 -22.23 7.13 -2.33
C GLN A 185 -21.56 8.14 -1.40
N THR A 186 -20.24 8.32 -1.51
CA THR A 186 -19.49 9.38 -0.83
C THR A 186 -18.70 10.21 -1.84
N HIS A 187 -18.14 11.35 -1.39
CA HIS A 187 -17.22 12.16 -2.21
C HIS A 187 -15.78 11.61 -2.23
N HIS A 188 -15.54 10.50 -1.56
CA HIS A 188 -14.21 9.89 -1.47
C HIS A 188 -14.01 8.87 -2.58
N VAL A 189 -12.87 8.96 -3.24
CA VAL A 189 -12.42 8.00 -4.24
C VAL A 189 -10.98 7.61 -3.93
N GLU A 190 -10.57 6.45 -4.40
CA GLU A 190 -9.17 6.07 -4.46
C GLU A 190 -8.62 6.42 -5.84
N VAL A 191 -7.52 7.15 -5.89
CA VAL A 191 -6.81 7.49 -7.14
C VAL A 191 -5.48 6.76 -7.13
N MET A 192 -5.21 5.99 -8.16
CA MET A 192 -3.89 5.40 -8.35
C MET A 192 -3.23 6.02 -9.59
N ALA A 193 -1.99 6.47 -9.43
CA ALA A 193 -1.17 7.08 -10.48
C ALA A 193 0.10 6.25 -10.70
N LEU A 194 0.45 6.06 -11.96
CA LEU A 194 1.75 5.56 -12.39
C LEU A 194 2.63 6.75 -12.75
N LEU A 195 3.75 6.86 -12.07
CA LEU A 195 4.72 7.92 -12.30
C LEU A 195 6.00 7.32 -12.87
N THR A 196 6.60 8.02 -13.82
CA THR A 196 7.94 7.74 -14.31
C THR A 196 8.81 8.97 -14.18
N ARG A 197 10.10 8.76 -14.00
CA ARG A 197 11.06 9.87 -13.97
C ARG A 197 11.14 10.49 -15.35
N GLN A 198 11.24 11.82 -15.40
CA GLN A 198 11.55 12.56 -16.62
C GLN A 198 13.06 12.47 -16.87
N ASP A 199 13.46 12.19 -18.10
CA ASP A 199 14.86 12.20 -18.54
C ASP A 199 15.41 13.63 -18.58
#